data_0e161aece5ed72d8a54af29e6c80fff7
#
_entry.id   0e161aece5ed72d8a54af29e6c80fff7
#
_cell.length_a   1.000
_cell.length_b   1.000
_cell.length_c   1.000
_cell.angle_alpha   90.00
_cell.angle_beta   90.00
_cell.angle_gamma   90.00
#
_symmetry.space_group_name_H-M   'P 1'
#
loop_
_entity.id
_entity.type
_entity.pdbx_description
1 polymer ?
#
loop_
_entity_poly.entity_id
_entity_poly.type
_entity_poly.pdbx_seq_one_letter_code
_entity_poly.pdbx_strand_id
1 'polypeptide(L)'
;MSKTIADLLVETLSDAGVQRIWGVTGDSLNGINDSLRRFKRIEWVPVRHEETAAFAAGAEAAVTGKLAVCAGSCGPGNMHLINGLYDCWRNRVPVLAIAAHIPSTEIGLGYFQETHPQTLFRECADFVELVSNPAQMPEILYRAMNTAIGKQGVAVLVLPGDVALSEAPAASPRHWVAEQPQRVAPTSTEIDRLVGLLNQAKAPAILAGAGCAGAHTELVSVAKALRAPIVHALRGKEYVEYDNPYDVGMTGLIGFSSGYHTLMSADAVLMLGTGFPYRAFYPKEATMIQVDRDPTALGRHTTLSLGIAADVRETLSALLPKLAERSDTTFLDHALAHYHKARSGLDELAQPAGAGKPVHPQHLMRLVSELAAEDAVFTADVGTPTVWAARYLKMNGRRRLLGSFNHGSMANAMLQALGAQAAQPNRQVISLSGDGGFTMMMGDMLTAVQQKLPIKIILFNNSSLGFVAMEMKAGGYLDTATDLHNPDFAAMAKVAGFTSFRVEDSTNLKETLTQALAHPGPVLVDVRTERNELIMPPKVQIGHAKGFSLYMLKAVLNGRGDEVVELARTNLR
;
A
#
# COMPACT_ATOMS: atom_id res chain seq x y z
N MET A 1 22.95 -37.10 11.06
CA MET A 1 23.38 -36.22 9.98
C MET A 1 23.85 -34.92 10.63
N SER A 2 24.96 -34.36 10.17
CA SER A 2 25.40 -33.05 10.63
C SER A 2 24.37 -31.99 10.23
N LYS A 3 24.29 -30.92 11.01
CA LYS A 3 23.39 -29.78 10.77
C LYS A 3 23.85 -29.02 9.52
N THR A 4 22.94 -28.76 8.59
CA THR A 4 23.24 -28.00 7.37
C THR A 4 23.06 -26.50 7.54
N ILE A 5 23.58 -25.68 6.60
CA ILE A 5 23.31 -24.24 6.53
C ILE A 5 21.80 -23.97 6.36
N ALA A 6 21.10 -24.78 5.57
CA ALA A 6 19.64 -24.68 5.45
C ALA A 6 18.92 -24.96 6.79
N ASP A 7 19.41 -25.91 7.58
CA ASP A 7 18.89 -26.18 8.92
C ASP A 7 19.09 -24.98 9.85
N LEU A 8 20.29 -24.39 9.82
CA LEU A 8 20.62 -23.18 10.59
C LEU A 8 19.71 -22.01 10.21
N LEU A 9 19.48 -21.80 8.90
CA LEU A 9 18.57 -20.78 8.39
C LEU A 9 17.16 -20.95 8.96
N VAL A 10 16.57 -22.14 8.81
CA VAL A 10 15.19 -22.43 9.25
C VAL A 10 15.04 -22.29 10.77
N GLU A 11 16.00 -22.76 11.56
CA GLU A 11 15.99 -22.61 13.01
C GLU A 11 16.07 -21.13 13.41
N THR A 12 17.00 -20.37 12.83
CA THR A 12 17.20 -18.95 13.14
C THR A 12 15.95 -18.12 12.80
N LEU A 13 15.34 -18.36 11.63
CA LEU A 13 14.09 -17.69 11.25
C LEU A 13 12.92 -18.07 12.18
N SER A 14 12.83 -19.34 12.57
CA SER A 14 11.82 -19.80 13.53
C SER A 14 12.00 -19.14 14.90
N ASP A 15 13.22 -19.05 15.41
CA ASP A 15 13.54 -18.42 16.68
C ASP A 15 13.26 -16.90 16.65
N ALA A 16 13.35 -16.26 15.47
CA ALA A 16 12.96 -14.88 15.24
C ALA A 16 11.43 -14.69 15.04
N GLY A 17 10.64 -15.77 15.15
CA GLY A 17 9.18 -15.71 15.09
C GLY A 17 8.59 -15.73 13.68
N VAL A 18 9.38 -16.04 12.65
CA VAL A 18 8.88 -16.24 11.28
C VAL A 18 8.02 -17.50 11.24
N GLN A 19 6.79 -17.37 10.75
CA GLN A 19 5.83 -18.47 10.70
C GLN A 19 5.73 -19.10 9.31
N ARG A 20 6.04 -18.37 8.24
CA ARG A 20 5.94 -18.84 6.86
C ARG A 20 6.98 -18.23 5.94
N ILE A 21 7.23 -18.94 4.84
CA ILE A 21 8.04 -18.47 3.70
C ILE A 21 7.19 -18.59 2.45
N TRP A 22 7.00 -17.48 1.74
CA TRP A 22 6.28 -17.42 0.48
C TRP A 22 7.21 -17.69 -0.68
N GLY A 23 6.85 -18.54 -1.64
CA GLY A 23 7.72 -18.78 -2.80
C GLY A 23 7.20 -19.82 -3.78
N VAL A 24 7.92 -19.95 -4.88
CA VAL A 24 7.80 -21.04 -5.82
C VAL A 24 8.97 -21.97 -5.59
N THR A 25 8.71 -23.28 -5.44
CA THR A 25 9.77 -24.29 -5.26
C THR A 25 10.64 -24.41 -6.52
N GLY A 26 11.94 -24.51 -6.32
CA GLY A 26 12.92 -24.77 -7.38
C GLY A 26 14.09 -25.59 -6.82
N ASP A 27 14.91 -26.16 -7.70
CA ASP A 27 16.03 -27.04 -7.35
C ASP A 27 17.06 -26.35 -6.43
N SER A 28 17.36 -25.09 -6.67
CA SER A 28 18.25 -24.29 -5.83
C SER A 28 17.74 -24.03 -4.41
N LEU A 29 16.45 -24.28 -4.15
CA LEU A 29 15.80 -24.20 -2.85
C LEU A 29 15.63 -25.56 -2.14
N ASN A 30 16.05 -26.66 -2.75
CA ASN A 30 15.81 -28.02 -2.24
C ASN A 30 16.32 -28.22 -0.80
N GLY A 31 17.48 -27.68 -0.45
CA GLY A 31 18.02 -27.78 0.91
C GLY A 31 17.12 -27.09 1.94
N ILE A 32 16.61 -25.92 1.62
CA ILE A 32 15.69 -25.15 2.49
C ILE A 32 14.36 -25.88 2.61
N ASN A 33 13.78 -26.32 1.50
CA ASN A 33 12.51 -27.04 1.49
C ASN A 33 12.57 -28.35 2.27
N ASP A 34 13.67 -29.09 2.19
CA ASP A 34 13.87 -30.31 2.99
C ASP A 34 14.01 -30.00 4.49
N SER A 35 14.71 -28.93 4.85
CA SER A 35 14.80 -28.48 6.24
C SER A 35 13.43 -28.10 6.79
N LEU A 36 12.63 -27.32 6.05
CA LEU A 36 11.26 -26.97 6.43
C LEU A 36 10.38 -28.22 6.63
N ARG A 37 10.48 -29.19 5.72
CA ARG A 37 9.75 -30.47 5.80
C ARG A 37 10.14 -31.27 7.06
N ARG A 38 11.41 -31.27 7.45
CA ARG A 38 11.92 -32.02 8.62
C ARG A 38 11.56 -31.30 9.94
N PHE A 39 11.78 -30.00 10.03
CA PHE A 39 11.57 -29.26 11.28
C PHE A 39 10.10 -28.91 11.55
N LYS A 40 9.27 -28.67 10.52
CA LYS A 40 7.84 -28.35 10.60
C LYS A 40 7.52 -27.14 11.53
N ARG A 41 8.45 -26.18 11.63
CA ARG A 41 8.30 -24.99 12.46
C ARG A 41 7.85 -23.77 11.66
N ILE A 42 8.19 -23.73 10.37
CA ILE A 42 7.85 -22.69 9.42
C ILE A 42 7.11 -23.35 8.26
N GLU A 43 6.01 -22.75 7.83
CA GLU A 43 5.24 -23.21 6.68
C GLU A 43 5.85 -22.68 5.38
N TRP A 44 6.01 -23.53 4.38
CA TRP A 44 6.22 -23.10 3.00
C TRP A 44 4.88 -22.84 2.35
N VAL A 45 4.59 -21.59 1.94
CA VAL A 45 3.36 -21.22 1.24
C VAL A 45 3.64 -21.15 -0.26
N PRO A 46 3.24 -22.16 -1.05
CA PRO A 46 3.46 -22.17 -2.48
C PRO A 46 2.53 -21.17 -3.17
N VAL A 47 3.12 -20.28 -3.95
CA VAL A 47 2.44 -19.36 -4.86
C VAL A 47 2.60 -19.81 -6.31
N ARG A 48 1.95 -19.14 -7.26
CA ARG A 48 2.05 -19.45 -8.69
C ARG A 48 3.11 -18.60 -9.41
N HIS A 49 3.50 -17.50 -8.77
CA HIS A 49 4.51 -16.57 -9.27
C HIS A 49 5.25 -15.91 -8.12
N GLU A 50 6.55 -15.71 -8.20
CA GLU A 50 7.34 -15.15 -7.10
C GLU A 50 7.02 -13.67 -6.81
N GLU A 51 6.51 -12.94 -7.77
CA GLU A 51 5.97 -11.59 -7.53
C GLU A 51 4.87 -11.60 -6.47
N THR A 52 3.98 -12.61 -6.53
CA THR A 52 2.97 -12.85 -5.49
C THR A 52 3.61 -13.12 -4.13
N ALA A 53 4.69 -13.90 -4.10
CA ALA A 53 5.41 -14.18 -2.85
C ALA A 53 5.89 -12.89 -2.18
N ALA A 54 6.47 -11.97 -2.94
CA ALA A 54 6.97 -10.71 -2.42
C ALA A 54 5.84 -9.78 -1.94
N PHE A 55 4.74 -9.62 -2.71
CA PHE A 55 3.57 -8.84 -2.29
C PHE A 55 2.89 -9.42 -1.05
N ALA A 56 2.75 -10.75 -0.99
CA ALA A 56 2.14 -11.43 0.15
C ALA A 56 3.00 -11.27 1.42
N ALA A 57 4.32 -11.45 1.32
CA ALA A 57 5.25 -11.19 2.43
C ALA A 57 5.17 -9.73 2.89
N GLY A 58 5.12 -8.77 1.95
CA GLY A 58 4.96 -7.35 2.27
C GLY A 58 3.67 -7.04 3.03
N ALA A 59 2.55 -7.64 2.62
CA ALA A 59 1.27 -7.49 3.31
C ALA A 59 1.26 -8.16 4.69
N GLU A 60 1.85 -9.35 4.81
CA GLU A 60 2.06 -10.01 6.11
C GLU A 60 2.85 -9.12 7.07
N ALA A 61 3.98 -8.57 6.61
CA ALA A 61 4.79 -7.64 7.40
C ALA A 61 3.99 -6.38 7.78
N ALA A 62 3.19 -5.82 6.86
CA ALA A 62 2.38 -4.63 7.11
C ALA A 62 1.31 -4.83 8.18
N VAL A 63 0.63 -6.00 8.21
CA VAL A 63 -0.45 -6.26 9.18
C VAL A 63 0.05 -6.78 10.53
N THR A 64 1.27 -7.36 10.56
CA THR A 64 1.85 -7.92 11.80
C THR A 64 2.88 -6.99 12.45
N GLY A 65 3.51 -6.11 11.68
CA GLY A 65 4.67 -5.33 12.11
C GLY A 65 5.95 -6.18 12.30
N LYS A 66 5.93 -7.46 11.90
CA LYS A 66 7.02 -8.43 12.08
C LYS A 66 7.74 -8.71 10.77
N LEU A 67 8.95 -9.28 10.88
CA LEU A 67 9.69 -9.75 9.72
C LEU A 67 8.90 -10.84 8.97
N ALA A 68 8.67 -10.63 7.68
CA ALA A 68 8.12 -11.64 6.78
C ALA A 68 9.18 -12.11 5.78
N VAL A 69 8.99 -13.29 5.21
CA VAL A 69 10.00 -13.93 4.35
C VAL A 69 9.38 -14.39 3.04
N CYS A 70 10.06 -14.08 1.94
CA CYS A 70 9.79 -14.67 0.63
C CYS A 70 11.07 -15.29 0.05
N ALA A 71 10.91 -16.17 -0.94
CA ALA A 71 12.04 -16.85 -1.58
C ALA A 71 11.81 -16.99 -3.09
N GLY A 72 12.89 -16.84 -3.84
CA GLY A 72 12.95 -17.10 -5.27
C GLY A 72 14.05 -18.10 -5.62
N SER A 73 13.76 -19.00 -6.56
CA SER A 73 14.76 -19.88 -7.15
C SER A 73 15.76 -19.09 -8.00
N CYS A 74 16.90 -19.64 -8.32
CA CYS A 74 17.93 -19.00 -9.12
C CYS A 74 17.38 -18.55 -10.50
N GLY A 75 17.98 -17.52 -11.07
CA GLY A 75 17.60 -16.98 -12.38
C GLY A 75 16.21 -16.32 -12.37
N PRO A 76 15.24 -16.85 -13.14
CA PRO A 76 13.90 -16.24 -13.31
C PRO A 76 13.16 -16.02 -11.98
N GLY A 77 13.23 -16.95 -11.03
CA GLY A 77 12.55 -16.83 -9.74
C GLY A 77 12.98 -15.58 -8.96
N ASN A 78 14.28 -15.30 -8.95
CA ASN A 78 14.82 -14.07 -8.35
C ASN A 78 14.35 -12.81 -9.10
N MET A 79 14.29 -12.85 -10.42
CA MET A 79 13.85 -11.71 -11.23
C MET A 79 12.39 -11.36 -10.98
N HIS A 80 11.54 -12.35 -10.79
CA HIS A 80 10.12 -12.16 -10.52
C HIS A 80 9.84 -11.51 -9.15
N LEU A 81 10.71 -11.67 -8.15
CA LEU A 81 10.55 -11.04 -6.84
C LEU A 81 10.61 -9.51 -6.89
N ILE A 82 11.29 -8.92 -7.88
CA ILE A 82 11.72 -7.51 -7.86
C ILE A 82 10.56 -6.55 -7.68
N ASN A 83 9.48 -6.68 -8.46
CA ASN A 83 8.35 -5.75 -8.41
C ASN A 83 7.71 -5.70 -7.00
N GLY A 84 7.45 -6.86 -6.42
CA GLY A 84 6.91 -6.94 -5.06
C GLY A 84 7.89 -6.46 -3.99
N LEU A 85 9.20 -6.68 -4.16
CA LEU A 85 10.22 -6.17 -3.22
C LEU A 85 10.36 -4.65 -3.30
N TYR A 86 10.22 -4.04 -4.49
CA TYR A 86 10.12 -2.58 -4.62
C TYR A 86 8.93 -2.03 -3.82
N ASP A 87 7.78 -2.69 -3.92
CA ASP A 87 6.60 -2.28 -3.13
C ASP A 87 6.88 -2.39 -1.63
N CYS A 88 7.45 -3.50 -1.16
CA CYS A 88 7.85 -3.69 0.24
C CYS A 88 8.78 -2.58 0.73
N TRP A 89 9.82 -2.27 -0.04
CA TRP A 89 10.80 -1.24 0.29
C TRP A 89 10.16 0.15 0.33
N ARG A 90 9.34 0.50 -0.68
CA ARG A 90 8.60 1.77 -0.74
C ARG A 90 7.55 1.90 0.36
N ASN A 91 6.94 0.80 0.76
CA ASN A 91 5.96 0.76 1.86
C ASN A 91 6.63 0.73 3.24
N ARG A 92 7.96 0.58 3.29
CA ARG A 92 8.74 0.50 4.55
C ARG A 92 8.24 -0.63 5.45
N VAL A 93 8.21 -1.85 4.93
CA VAL A 93 7.83 -3.05 5.68
C VAL A 93 9.01 -4.02 5.76
N PRO A 94 9.25 -4.69 6.91
CA PRO A 94 10.40 -5.56 7.11
C PRO A 94 10.23 -6.88 6.37
N VAL A 95 10.96 -7.05 5.26
CA VAL A 95 10.94 -8.28 4.46
C VAL A 95 12.35 -8.80 4.26
N LEU A 96 12.56 -10.09 4.51
CA LEU A 96 13.74 -10.84 4.10
C LEU A 96 13.43 -11.66 2.86
N ALA A 97 14.14 -11.41 1.75
CA ALA A 97 14.08 -12.24 0.56
C ALA A 97 15.25 -13.21 0.53
N ILE A 98 14.96 -14.49 0.36
CA ILE A 98 15.96 -15.54 0.12
C ILE A 98 16.09 -15.70 -1.38
N ALA A 99 17.16 -15.16 -1.94
CA ALA A 99 17.51 -15.32 -3.35
C ALA A 99 18.42 -16.53 -3.49
N ALA A 100 17.84 -17.69 -3.83
CA ALA A 100 18.66 -18.87 -4.10
C ALA A 100 19.54 -18.64 -5.34
N HIS A 101 20.70 -19.28 -5.37
CA HIS A 101 21.65 -19.10 -6.46
C HIS A 101 22.14 -20.45 -6.99
N ILE A 102 22.72 -20.43 -8.19
CA ILE A 102 23.41 -21.56 -8.81
C ILE A 102 24.54 -22.04 -7.91
N PRO A 103 25.09 -23.25 -8.13
CA PRO A 103 26.22 -23.74 -7.35
C PRO A 103 27.38 -22.73 -7.32
N SER A 104 27.99 -22.57 -6.16
CA SER A 104 29.02 -21.55 -5.92
C SER A 104 30.22 -21.66 -6.84
N THR A 105 30.56 -22.91 -7.25
CA THR A 105 31.66 -23.22 -8.19
C THR A 105 31.38 -22.80 -9.64
N GLU A 106 30.12 -22.53 -9.97
CA GLU A 106 29.68 -22.17 -11.33
C GLU A 106 29.42 -20.66 -11.50
N ILE A 107 29.50 -19.88 -10.43
CA ILE A 107 29.26 -18.43 -10.47
C ILE A 107 30.35 -17.74 -11.30
N GLY A 108 29.94 -16.99 -12.32
CA GLY A 108 30.82 -16.28 -13.24
C GLY A 108 31.24 -17.09 -14.47
N LEU A 109 30.74 -18.31 -14.63
CA LEU A 109 31.09 -19.19 -15.74
C LEU A 109 30.03 -19.29 -16.84
N GLY A 110 28.93 -18.54 -16.75
CA GLY A 110 27.80 -18.57 -17.70
C GLY A 110 26.91 -19.80 -17.53
N TYR A 111 26.81 -20.31 -16.33
CA TYR A 111 26.00 -21.48 -16.02
C TYR A 111 24.50 -21.26 -16.25
N PHE A 112 23.75 -22.34 -16.48
CA PHE A 112 22.29 -22.28 -16.66
C PHE A 112 21.59 -21.53 -15.51
N GLN A 113 20.70 -20.58 -15.83
CA GLN A 113 20.00 -19.69 -14.89
C GLN A 113 20.93 -18.76 -14.08
N GLU A 114 22.16 -18.54 -14.50
CA GLU A 114 23.00 -17.56 -13.84
C GLU A 114 22.44 -16.15 -14.00
N THR A 115 22.37 -15.44 -12.89
CA THR A 115 22.11 -14.00 -12.80
C THR A 115 23.06 -13.40 -11.77
N HIS A 116 23.02 -12.08 -11.58
CA HIS A 116 23.81 -11.40 -10.56
C HIS A 116 22.91 -10.80 -9.48
N PRO A 117 22.42 -11.60 -8.50
CA PRO A 117 21.45 -11.15 -7.50
C PRO A 117 21.92 -9.93 -6.71
N GLN A 118 23.23 -9.81 -6.42
CA GLN A 118 23.78 -8.66 -5.70
C GLN A 118 23.60 -7.34 -6.48
N THR A 119 23.59 -7.39 -7.82
CA THR A 119 23.31 -6.23 -8.66
C THR A 119 21.81 -6.06 -8.87
N LEU A 120 21.10 -7.17 -9.09
CA LEU A 120 19.69 -7.22 -9.41
C LEU A 120 18.81 -6.58 -8.34
N PHE A 121 19.10 -6.82 -7.06
CA PHE A 121 18.29 -6.32 -5.94
C PHE A 121 18.79 -5.00 -5.34
N ARG A 122 19.85 -4.43 -5.86
CA ARG A 122 20.50 -3.24 -5.27
C ARG A 122 19.56 -2.04 -5.09
N GLU A 123 18.59 -1.86 -5.98
CA GLU A 123 17.69 -0.71 -5.96
C GLU A 123 16.43 -0.92 -5.10
N CYS A 124 16.09 -2.17 -4.77
CA CYS A 124 14.89 -2.49 -4.00
C CYS A 124 15.18 -3.08 -2.61
N ALA A 125 16.44 -3.01 -2.15
CA ALA A 125 16.83 -3.54 -0.86
C ALA A 125 17.86 -2.65 -0.15
N ASP A 126 17.80 -2.63 1.18
CA ASP A 126 18.74 -1.93 2.06
C ASP A 126 19.96 -2.78 2.40
N PHE A 127 19.90 -4.09 2.11
CA PHE A 127 20.96 -5.06 2.34
C PHE A 127 20.89 -6.17 1.30
N VAL A 128 21.98 -6.45 0.62
CA VAL A 128 22.09 -7.56 -0.34
C VAL A 128 23.47 -8.18 -0.20
N GLU A 129 23.55 -9.44 0.27
CA GLU A 129 24.84 -10.13 0.44
C GLU A 129 24.79 -11.57 -0.01
N LEU A 130 25.90 -12.00 -0.64
CA LEU A 130 26.14 -13.39 -1.04
C LEU A 130 26.79 -14.16 0.11
N VAL A 131 26.22 -15.28 0.48
CA VAL A 131 26.88 -16.27 1.36
C VAL A 131 27.84 -17.09 0.53
N SER A 132 29.07 -16.62 0.39
CA SER A 132 30.11 -17.30 -0.41
C SER A 132 30.80 -18.43 0.33
N ASN A 133 30.70 -18.44 1.67
CA ASN A 133 31.29 -19.47 2.53
C ASN A 133 30.30 -19.83 3.65
N PRO A 134 30.05 -21.11 3.95
CA PRO A 134 29.16 -21.54 5.02
C PRO A 134 29.42 -20.88 6.38
N ALA A 135 30.67 -20.59 6.71
CA ALA A 135 31.05 -19.95 7.96
C ALA A 135 30.50 -18.51 8.11
N GLN A 136 30.18 -17.84 7.03
CA GLN A 136 29.63 -16.47 7.03
C GLN A 136 28.12 -16.43 7.30
N MET A 137 27.44 -17.55 7.12
CA MET A 137 25.96 -17.58 7.16
C MET A 137 25.35 -17.00 8.44
N PRO A 138 25.82 -17.33 9.65
CA PRO A 138 25.24 -16.78 10.87
C PRO A 138 25.25 -15.24 10.88
N GLU A 139 26.41 -14.64 10.61
CA GLU A 139 26.62 -13.20 10.61
C GLU A 139 25.78 -12.49 9.56
N ILE A 140 25.81 -13.00 8.31
CA ILE A 140 25.07 -12.38 7.19
C ILE A 140 23.57 -12.45 7.46
N LEU A 141 23.06 -13.58 7.95
CA LEU A 141 21.63 -13.75 8.25
C LEU A 141 21.15 -12.77 9.33
N TYR A 142 21.88 -12.67 10.45
CA TYR A 142 21.52 -11.72 11.52
C TYR A 142 21.59 -10.27 11.06
N ARG A 143 22.59 -9.89 10.29
CA ARG A 143 22.70 -8.55 9.69
C ARG A 143 21.55 -8.26 8.74
N ALA A 144 21.15 -9.22 7.90
CA ALA A 144 20.02 -9.10 6.99
C ALA A 144 18.72 -8.86 7.77
N MET A 145 18.44 -9.70 8.78
CA MET A 145 17.24 -9.58 9.61
C MET A 145 17.19 -8.26 10.37
N ASN A 146 18.29 -7.86 11.03
CA ASN A 146 18.37 -6.60 11.75
C ASN A 146 18.27 -5.37 10.83
N THR A 147 18.77 -5.47 9.59
CA THR A 147 18.61 -4.40 8.61
C THR A 147 17.15 -4.25 8.18
N ALA A 148 16.49 -5.36 7.85
CA ALA A 148 15.07 -5.33 7.45
C ALA A 148 14.19 -4.75 8.58
N ILE A 149 14.37 -5.20 9.81
CA ILE A 149 13.58 -4.74 10.98
C ILE A 149 13.95 -3.29 11.34
N GLY A 150 15.23 -2.97 11.49
CA GLY A 150 15.69 -1.68 11.96
C GLY A 150 15.37 -0.53 10.99
N LYS A 151 15.55 -0.76 9.69
CA LYS A 151 15.25 0.22 8.64
C LYS A 151 13.78 0.20 8.20
N GLN A 152 13.02 -0.85 8.58
CA GLN A 152 11.70 -1.10 8.03
C GLN A 152 11.76 -1.15 6.50
N GLY A 153 12.49 -2.12 5.99
CA GLY A 153 12.79 -2.23 4.55
C GLY A 153 13.10 -3.67 4.16
N VAL A 154 13.75 -3.82 3.04
CA VAL A 154 14.04 -5.12 2.43
C VAL A 154 15.51 -5.50 2.64
N ALA A 155 15.75 -6.74 3.04
CA ALA A 155 17.05 -7.37 3.01
C ALA A 155 17.00 -8.60 2.10
N VAL A 156 18.08 -8.84 1.33
CA VAL A 156 18.21 -10.00 0.45
C VAL A 156 19.41 -10.83 0.85
N LEU A 157 19.15 -12.09 1.14
CA LEU A 157 20.15 -13.11 1.40
C LEU A 157 20.35 -13.93 0.13
N VAL A 158 21.49 -13.80 -0.53
CA VAL A 158 21.83 -14.60 -1.72
C VAL A 158 22.52 -15.88 -1.26
N LEU A 159 21.90 -17.03 -1.52
CA LEU A 159 22.35 -18.32 -1.00
C LEU A 159 22.50 -19.35 -2.11
N PRO A 160 23.74 -19.74 -2.51
CA PRO A 160 23.97 -20.85 -3.46
C PRO A 160 23.43 -22.17 -2.90
N GLY A 161 22.87 -23.01 -3.80
CA GLY A 161 22.24 -24.26 -3.40
C GLY A 161 23.20 -25.26 -2.75
N ASP A 162 24.42 -25.33 -3.20
CA ASP A 162 25.49 -26.18 -2.61
C ASP A 162 25.94 -25.66 -1.23
N VAL A 163 26.04 -24.36 -1.04
CA VAL A 163 26.30 -23.72 0.27
C VAL A 163 25.16 -24.02 1.24
N ALA A 164 23.91 -23.98 0.80
CA ALA A 164 22.76 -24.33 1.63
C ALA A 164 22.80 -25.75 2.17
N LEU A 165 23.39 -26.69 1.41
CA LEU A 165 23.56 -28.09 1.77
C LEU A 165 24.83 -28.36 2.59
N SER A 166 25.76 -27.42 2.64
CA SER A 166 27.02 -27.57 3.37
C SER A 166 26.80 -27.68 4.88
N GLU A 167 27.75 -28.23 5.60
CA GLU A 167 27.73 -28.36 7.06
C GLU A 167 27.75 -26.97 7.73
N ALA A 168 26.87 -26.77 8.66
CA ALA A 168 26.82 -25.53 9.45
C ALA A 168 28.00 -25.45 10.43
N PRO A 169 28.52 -24.26 10.77
CA PRO A 169 29.54 -24.09 11.80
C PRO A 169 29.15 -24.74 13.11
N ALA A 170 30.07 -25.44 13.76
CA ALA A 170 29.83 -26.19 15.00
C ALA A 170 29.38 -25.30 16.17
N ALA A 171 29.82 -24.04 16.19
CA ALA A 171 29.41 -23.03 17.17
C ALA A 171 28.97 -21.79 16.40
N SER A 172 27.67 -21.54 16.38
CA SER A 172 27.12 -20.25 15.92
C SER A 172 26.76 -19.44 17.15
N PRO A 173 27.38 -18.28 17.40
CA PRO A 173 26.97 -17.42 18.49
C PRO A 173 25.51 -17.01 18.25
N ARG A 174 24.70 -16.97 19.32
CA ARG A 174 23.37 -16.39 19.25
C ARG A 174 23.53 -14.88 19.15
N HIS A 175 23.18 -14.32 18.02
CA HIS A 175 23.16 -12.88 17.83
C HIS A 175 21.81 -12.30 18.24
N TRP A 176 21.83 -11.06 18.69
CA TRP A 176 20.61 -10.32 19.00
C TRP A 176 19.87 -9.94 17.71
N VAL A 177 18.57 -10.21 17.69
CA VAL A 177 17.66 -9.77 16.62
C VAL A 177 16.71 -8.73 17.19
N ALA A 178 16.58 -7.61 16.52
CA ALA A 178 15.66 -6.56 16.93
C ALA A 178 14.21 -7.05 16.86
N GLU A 179 13.43 -6.82 17.90
CA GLU A 179 11.98 -7.12 17.87
C GLU A 179 11.18 -5.99 17.24
N GLN A 180 11.67 -4.76 17.33
CA GLN A 180 11.00 -3.55 16.85
C GLN A 180 12.02 -2.56 16.28
N PRO A 181 11.59 -1.67 15.39
CA PRO A 181 12.45 -0.59 14.93
C PRO A 181 12.84 0.34 16.06
N GLN A 182 14.01 0.95 15.92
CA GLN A 182 14.49 1.92 16.89
C GLN A 182 13.56 3.16 16.90
N ARG A 183 13.28 3.69 18.10
CA ARG A 183 12.58 4.96 18.31
C ARG A 183 13.58 6.09 18.47
N VAL A 184 13.31 7.20 17.80
CA VAL A 184 14.16 8.40 17.83
C VAL A 184 13.36 9.55 18.41
N ALA A 185 13.81 10.10 19.53
CA ALA A 185 13.22 11.28 20.15
C ALA A 185 13.90 12.57 19.65
N PRO A 186 13.16 13.68 19.52
CA PRO A 186 13.73 14.97 19.20
C PRO A 186 14.52 15.54 20.39
N THR A 187 15.45 16.44 20.12
CA THR A 187 16.14 17.21 21.17
C THR A 187 15.24 18.31 21.73
N SER A 188 15.51 18.76 22.96
CA SER A 188 14.78 19.88 23.58
C SER A 188 14.90 21.17 22.76
N THR A 189 16.05 21.45 22.17
CA THR A 189 16.28 22.60 21.29
C THR A 189 15.42 22.55 20.02
N GLU A 190 15.26 21.39 19.41
CA GLU A 190 14.37 21.22 18.25
C GLU A 190 12.91 21.48 18.63
N ILE A 191 12.49 20.96 19.78
CA ILE A 191 11.13 21.20 20.28
C ILE A 191 10.90 22.68 20.60
N ASP A 192 11.86 23.39 21.24
CA ASP A 192 11.71 24.82 21.53
C ASP A 192 11.60 25.67 20.25
N ARG A 193 12.37 25.32 19.22
CA ARG A 193 12.24 25.95 17.89
C ARG A 193 10.90 25.67 17.25
N LEU A 194 10.42 24.41 17.34
CA LEU A 194 9.11 23.99 16.82
C LEU A 194 7.98 24.78 17.49
N VAL A 195 7.99 24.88 18.81
CA VAL A 195 7.04 25.69 19.60
C VAL A 195 7.05 27.14 19.15
N GLY A 196 8.24 27.74 18.98
CA GLY A 196 8.38 29.12 18.54
C GLY A 196 7.73 29.38 17.19
N LEU A 197 7.96 28.50 16.21
CA LEU A 197 7.38 28.63 14.87
C LEU A 197 5.85 28.43 14.88
N LEU A 198 5.35 27.42 15.59
CA LEU A 198 3.92 27.14 15.66
C LEU A 198 3.15 28.23 16.43
N ASN A 199 3.71 28.79 17.50
CA ASN A 199 3.06 29.88 18.25
C ASN A 199 2.95 31.19 17.45
N GLN A 200 3.84 31.43 16.48
CA GLN A 200 3.79 32.60 15.61
C GLN A 200 2.78 32.48 14.46
N ALA A 201 2.44 31.25 14.05
CA ALA A 201 1.53 31.01 12.95
C ALA A 201 0.12 31.52 13.28
N LYS A 202 -0.60 32.10 12.31
CA LYS A 202 -1.97 32.56 12.44
C LYS A 202 -2.96 31.51 11.93
N ALA A 203 -2.59 30.80 10.89
CA ALA A 203 -3.38 29.76 10.21
C ALA A 203 -2.57 28.46 10.08
N PRO A 204 -2.21 27.78 11.19
CA PRO A 204 -1.46 26.54 11.12
C PRO A 204 -2.31 25.39 10.58
N ALA A 205 -1.72 24.53 9.75
CA ALA A 205 -2.30 23.27 9.30
C ALA A 205 -1.34 22.09 9.55
N ILE A 206 -1.87 20.89 9.70
CA ILE A 206 -1.09 19.67 9.83
C ILE A 206 -1.27 18.84 8.57
N LEU A 207 -0.16 18.36 7.99
CA LEU A 207 -0.16 17.36 6.91
C LEU A 207 0.34 16.03 7.46
N ALA A 208 -0.57 15.10 7.69
CA ALA A 208 -0.30 13.81 8.32
C ALA A 208 -0.15 12.67 7.29
N GLY A 209 0.86 11.82 7.47
CA GLY A 209 1.11 10.65 6.65
C GLY A 209 1.18 9.34 7.43
N ALA A 210 1.77 8.32 6.82
CA ALA A 210 1.89 6.98 7.42
C ALA A 210 2.72 6.96 8.71
N GLY A 211 3.64 7.91 8.89
CA GLY A 211 4.42 8.02 10.13
C GLY A 211 3.60 8.42 11.36
N CYS A 212 2.32 8.76 11.19
CA CYS A 212 1.37 8.97 12.30
C CYS A 212 0.83 7.66 12.89
N ALA A 213 1.24 6.49 12.38
CA ALA A 213 0.89 5.20 12.95
C ALA A 213 1.24 5.17 14.45
N GLY A 214 0.24 4.85 15.29
CA GLY A 214 0.39 4.82 16.76
C GLY A 214 0.52 6.19 17.45
N ALA A 215 0.32 7.30 16.73
CA ALA A 215 0.39 8.67 17.26
C ALA A 215 -0.95 9.41 17.21
N HIS A 216 -2.07 8.70 17.02
CA HIS A 216 -3.38 9.31 16.81
C HIS A 216 -3.81 10.24 17.95
N THR A 217 -3.68 9.79 19.19
CA THR A 217 -4.08 10.57 20.38
C THR A 217 -3.27 11.86 20.49
N GLU A 218 -1.97 11.77 20.31
CA GLU A 218 -1.05 12.90 20.36
C GLU A 218 -1.33 13.88 19.19
N LEU A 219 -1.62 13.34 17.99
CA LEU A 219 -1.96 14.13 16.80
C LEU A 219 -3.22 14.96 17.03
N VAL A 220 -4.30 14.34 17.49
CA VAL A 220 -5.58 15.02 17.77
C VAL A 220 -5.41 16.05 18.90
N SER A 221 -4.62 15.74 19.93
CA SER A 221 -4.35 16.64 21.05
C SER A 221 -3.56 17.88 20.62
N VAL A 222 -2.55 17.72 19.76
CA VAL A 222 -1.78 18.85 19.19
C VAL A 222 -2.67 19.69 18.28
N ALA A 223 -3.50 19.08 17.43
CA ALA A 223 -4.46 19.79 16.59
C ALA A 223 -5.46 20.60 17.43
N LYS A 224 -5.92 20.04 18.56
CA LYS A 224 -6.76 20.74 19.53
C LYS A 224 -6.09 21.98 20.10
N ALA A 225 -4.84 21.84 20.58
CA ALA A 225 -4.10 22.96 21.17
C ALA A 225 -3.84 24.08 20.15
N LEU A 226 -3.52 23.72 18.91
CA LEU A 226 -3.24 24.65 17.83
C LEU A 226 -4.49 25.18 17.11
N ARG A 227 -5.68 24.62 17.36
CA ARG A 227 -6.89 24.84 16.54
C ARG A 227 -6.60 24.65 15.04
N ALA A 228 -5.78 23.64 14.73
CA ALA A 228 -5.28 23.39 13.39
C ALA A 228 -6.09 22.29 12.69
N PRO A 229 -6.55 22.50 11.45
CA PRO A 229 -7.11 21.43 10.65
C PRO A 229 -6.03 20.40 10.31
N ILE A 230 -6.42 19.12 10.27
CA ILE A 230 -5.56 18.01 9.85
C ILE A 230 -5.96 17.62 8.43
N VAL A 231 -4.98 17.72 7.52
CA VAL A 231 -5.03 17.18 6.16
C VAL A 231 -4.19 15.92 6.14
N HIS A 232 -4.59 14.88 5.43
CA HIS A 232 -3.76 13.68 5.36
C HIS A 232 -3.41 13.28 3.92
N ALA A 233 -2.30 12.57 3.78
CA ALA A 233 -1.95 11.82 2.58
C ALA A 233 -2.71 10.49 2.55
N LEU A 234 -2.79 9.80 1.40
CA LEU A 234 -3.51 8.54 1.26
C LEU A 234 -3.08 7.49 2.31
N ARG A 235 -1.78 7.30 2.52
CA ARG A 235 -1.26 6.37 3.52
C ARG A 235 -1.45 6.82 4.98
N GLY A 236 -1.85 8.07 5.19
CA GLY A 236 -2.25 8.58 6.51
C GLY A 236 -3.68 8.26 6.88
N LYS A 237 -4.53 7.97 5.88
CA LYS A 237 -5.98 7.79 6.04
C LYS A 237 -6.36 6.87 7.21
N GLU A 238 -5.79 5.68 7.29
CA GLU A 238 -6.11 4.69 8.33
C GLU A 238 -5.72 5.11 9.75
N TYR A 239 -4.83 6.08 9.89
CA TYR A 239 -4.32 6.57 11.18
C TYR A 239 -4.93 7.89 11.61
N VAL A 240 -5.61 8.61 10.71
CA VAL A 240 -6.02 10.00 10.90
C VAL A 240 -7.54 10.21 10.95
N GLU A 241 -8.32 9.54 10.07
CA GLU A 241 -9.73 9.88 9.85
C GLU A 241 -10.68 9.57 11.02
N TYR A 242 -10.38 8.54 11.81
CA TYR A 242 -11.31 8.09 12.87
C TYR A 242 -11.22 8.98 14.10
N ASP A 243 -12.33 9.16 14.81
CA ASP A 243 -12.43 9.91 16.07
C ASP A 243 -11.63 11.23 16.06
N ASN A 244 -11.70 11.96 14.94
CA ASN A 244 -10.91 13.16 14.70
C ASN A 244 -11.77 14.34 14.23
N PRO A 245 -12.15 15.27 15.13
CA PRO A 245 -12.95 16.43 14.77
C PRO A 245 -12.18 17.52 14.00
N TYR A 246 -10.88 17.34 13.79
CA TYR A 246 -10.00 18.28 13.06
C TYR A 246 -9.69 17.79 11.64
N ASP A 247 -10.15 16.60 11.26
CA ASP A 247 -9.93 16.07 9.92
C ASP A 247 -10.70 16.86 8.86
N VAL A 248 -9.98 17.33 7.84
CA VAL A 248 -10.52 18.06 6.70
C VAL A 248 -10.30 17.35 5.38
N GLY A 249 -9.98 16.06 5.46
CA GLY A 249 -9.84 15.15 4.34
C GLY A 249 -8.46 15.10 3.73
N MET A 250 -8.36 14.31 2.70
CA MET A 250 -7.12 13.98 2.02
C MET A 250 -6.73 15.04 1.00
N THR A 251 -5.42 15.28 0.84
CA THR A 251 -4.84 16.06 -0.26
C THR A 251 -4.18 15.15 -1.30
N GLY A 252 -3.75 15.72 -2.42
CA GLY A 252 -3.11 15.02 -3.54
C GLY A 252 -4.04 14.84 -4.73
N LEU A 253 -3.56 14.16 -5.79
CA LEU A 253 -4.27 14.03 -7.06
C LEU A 253 -5.69 13.47 -6.95
N ILE A 254 -5.89 12.54 -6.02
CA ILE A 254 -7.18 11.87 -5.78
C ILE A 254 -7.90 12.39 -4.51
N GLY A 255 -7.38 13.46 -3.91
CA GLY A 255 -7.85 14.02 -2.65
C GLY A 255 -9.13 14.86 -2.78
N PHE A 256 -9.43 15.56 -1.68
CA PHE A 256 -10.57 16.46 -1.55
C PHE A 256 -10.15 17.91 -1.83
N SER A 257 -11.08 18.72 -2.35
CA SER A 257 -10.84 20.16 -2.52
C SER A 257 -10.56 20.84 -1.19
N SER A 258 -11.20 20.40 -0.11
CA SER A 258 -10.97 20.92 1.24
C SER A 258 -9.52 20.73 1.70
N GLY A 259 -8.95 19.52 1.58
CA GLY A 259 -7.56 19.26 1.95
C GLY A 259 -6.57 20.10 1.15
N TYR A 260 -6.80 20.25 -0.16
CA TYR A 260 -5.97 21.12 -1.00
C TYR A 260 -6.03 22.58 -0.57
N HIS A 261 -7.24 23.15 -0.47
CA HIS A 261 -7.38 24.58 -0.16
C HIS A 261 -6.93 24.91 1.26
N THR A 262 -7.14 24.01 2.21
CA THR A 262 -6.64 24.18 3.59
C THR A 262 -5.13 24.31 3.60
N LEU A 263 -4.39 23.41 2.94
CA LEU A 263 -2.92 23.52 2.87
C LEU A 263 -2.47 24.80 2.15
N MET A 264 -3.10 25.14 1.02
CA MET A 264 -2.71 26.31 0.22
C MET A 264 -3.00 27.65 0.91
N SER A 265 -3.89 27.67 1.91
CA SER A 265 -4.26 28.85 2.67
C SER A 265 -3.56 28.95 4.04
N ALA A 266 -2.79 27.91 4.41
CA ALA A 266 -2.04 27.89 5.66
C ALA A 266 -0.81 28.81 5.60
N ASP A 267 -0.49 29.49 6.71
CA ASP A 267 0.75 30.27 6.88
C ASP A 267 1.88 29.44 7.54
N ALA A 268 1.52 28.30 8.17
CA ALA A 268 2.46 27.31 8.66
C ALA A 268 1.91 25.89 8.43
N VAL A 269 2.74 24.99 7.95
CA VAL A 269 2.39 23.57 7.75
C VAL A 269 3.33 22.68 8.53
N LEU A 270 2.77 21.91 9.46
CA LEU A 270 3.46 20.85 10.19
C LEU A 270 3.27 19.51 9.45
N MET A 271 4.29 19.06 8.75
CA MET A 271 4.32 17.77 8.04
C MET A 271 4.78 16.67 9.00
N LEU A 272 3.97 15.63 9.16
CA LEU A 272 4.20 14.53 10.10
C LEU A 272 4.29 13.20 9.38
N GLY A 273 5.49 12.62 9.33
CA GLY A 273 5.74 11.29 8.79
C GLY A 273 5.22 11.10 7.36
N THR A 274 5.47 12.09 6.50
CA THR A 274 5.05 12.06 5.10
C THR A 274 6.12 12.60 4.17
N GLY A 275 6.46 11.81 3.14
CA GLY A 275 7.27 12.25 2.01
C GLY A 275 6.40 12.64 0.81
N PHE A 276 5.29 13.32 1.04
CA PHE A 276 4.27 13.67 0.03
C PHE A 276 4.91 14.26 -1.25
N PRO A 277 4.77 13.59 -2.44
CA PRO A 277 5.66 13.88 -3.57
C PRO A 277 5.21 15.04 -4.46
N TYR A 278 3.98 15.53 -4.31
CA TYR A 278 3.38 16.46 -5.26
C TYR A 278 3.70 17.91 -4.92
N ARG A 279 4.76 18.46 -5.50
CA ARG A 279 5.24 19.83 -5.24
C ARG A 279 4.20 20.92 -5.46
N ALA A 280 3.27 20.72 -6.41
CA ALA A 280 2.21 21.69 -6.70
C ALA A 280 1.14 21.82 -5.59
N PHE A 281 1.19 20.96 -4.59
CA PHE A 281 0.26 20.93 -3.45
C PHE A 281 0.87 21.55 -2.18
N TYR A 282 2.07 22.11 -2.25
CA TYR A 282 2.69 22.83 -1.14
C TYR A 282 2.48 24.35 -1.29
N PRO A 283 2.07 25.05 -0.22
CA PRO A 283 2.01 26.52 -0.21
C PRO A 283 3.42 27.11 -0.32
N LYS A 284 3.59 28.13 -1.16
CA LYS A 284 4.92 28.72 -1.44
C LYS A 284 5.43 29.62 -0.33
N GLU A 285 4.50 30.32 0.36
CA GLU A 285 4.84 31.37 1.33
C GLU A 285 4.72 30.89 2.79
N ALA A 286 4.29 29.65 3.02
CA ALA A 286 4.09 29.14 4.37
C ALA A 286 5.40 28.70 5.03
N THR A 287 5.44 28.80 6.35
CA THR A 287 6.48 28.20 7.18
C THR A 287 6.34 26.67 7.15
N MET A 288 7.25 25.99 6.43
CA MET A 288 7.21 24.54 6.29
C MET A 288 8.06 23.88 7.36
N ILE A 289 7.44 22.97 8.13
CA ILE A 289 8.09 22.20 9.20
C ILE A 289 7.86 20.72 8.91
N GLN A 290 8.90 19.90 8.96
CA GLN A 290 8.78 18.47 8.69
C GLN A 290 9.39 17.63 9.81
N VAL A 291 8.64 16.64 10.27
CA VAL A 291 9.08 15.59 11.19
C VAL A 291 9.04 14.27 10.45
N ASP A 292 10.17 13.63 10.31
CA ASP A 292 10.27 12.29 9.74
C ASP A 292 11.43 11.54 10.39
N ARG A 293 11.25 10.26 10.62
CA ARG A 293 12.27 9.38 11.20
C ARG A 293 13.48 9.19 10.26
N ASP A 294 13.24 9.30 8.95
CA ASP A 294 14.26 9.22 7.92
C ASP A 294 14.80 10.63 7.61
N PRO A 295 16.04 10.95 8.02
CA PRO A 295 16.63 12.27 7.76
C PRO A 295 16.75 12.56 6.26
N THR A 296 16.81 11.55 5.40
CA THR A 296 16.90 11.72 3.94
C THR A 296 15.56 12.13 3.30
N ALA A 297 14.45 12.01 4.02
CA ALA A 297 13.14 12.48 3.58
C ALA A 297 12.94 13.98 3.84
N LEU A 298 13.68 14.57 4.77
CA LEU A 298 13.54 15.98 5.16
C LEU A 298 13.92 16.92 4.01
N GLY A 299 13.01 17.84 3.67
CA GLY A 299 13.23 18.85 2.63
C GLY A 299 13.27 18.34 1.19
N ARG A 300 13.00 17.07 0.94
CA ARG A 300 13.08 16.45 -0.40
C ARG A 300 12.17 17.13 -1.44
N HIS A 301 11.01 17.60 -1.03
CA HIS A 301 9.98 18.11 -1.95
C HIS A 301 9.62 19.58 -1.73
N THR A 302 9.98 20.17 -0.59
CA THR A 302 9.75 21.59 -0.27
C THR A 302 10.89 22.13 0.59
N THR A 303 11.12 23.43 0.55
CA THR A 303 12.09 24.10 1.44
C THR A 303 11.53 24.13 2.86
N LEU A 304 12.35 23.79 3.84
CA LEU A 304 11.94 23.73 5.24
C LEU A 304 12.49 24.90 6.05
N SER A 305 11.67 25.44 6.94
CA SER A 305 12.09 26.32 8.03
C SER A 305 12.66 25.53 9.20
N LEU A 306 12.17 24.28 9.39
CA LEU A 306 12.65 23.34 10.40
C LEU A 306 12.45 21.90 9.94
N GLY A 307 13.49 21.08 9.96
CA GLY A 307 13.44 19.63 9.82
C GLY A 307 13.83 18.96 11.14
N ILE A 308 13.08 17.95 11.56
CA ILE A 308 13.34 17.17 12.78
C ILE A 308 13.40 15.69 12.40
N ALA A 309 14.58 15.08 12.59
CA ALA A 309 14.78 13.65 12.35
C ALA A 309 14.38 12.84 13.58
N ALA A 310 13.08 12.56 13.75
CA ALA A 310 12.52 11.88 14.92
C ALA A 310 11.20 11.19 14.60
N ASP A 311 10.77 10.30 15.50
CA ASP A 311 9.44 9.69 15.44
C ASP A 311 8.34 10.72 15.70
N VAL A 312 7.25 10.63 14.95
CA VAL A 312 6.09 11.54 15.09
C VAL A 312 5.54 11.49 16.50
N ARG A 313 5.30 10.32 17.06
CA ARG A 313 4.73 10.16 18.40
C ARG A 313 5.61 10.80 19.46
N GLU A 314 6.91 10.51 19.45
CA GLU A 314 7.87 11.07 20.41
C GLU A 314 7.92 12.60 20.30
N THR A 315 7.88 13.12 19.07
CA THR A 315 7.87 14.57 18.83
C THR A 315 6.60 15.23 19.33
N LEU A 316 5.42 14.68 19.02
CA LEU A 316 4.14 15.24 19.46
C LEU A 316 3.96 15.16 20.98
N SER A 317 4.43 14.08 21.61
CA SER A 317 4.43 13.93 23.09
C SER A 317 5.30 14.99 23.78
N ALA A 318 6.48 15.30 23.21
CA ALA A 318 7.37 16.33 23.72
C ALA A 318 6.88 17.76 23.44
N LEU A 319 6.17 17.95 22.32
CA LEU A 319 5.63 19.24 21.88
C LEU A 319 4.43 19.68 22.71
N LEU A 320 3.45 18.78 22.92
CA LEU A 320 2.14 19.10 23.48
C LEU A 320 2.19 19.89 24.80
N PRO A 321 3.02 19.54 25.82
CA PRO A 321 3.05 20.28 27.08
C PRO A 321 3.65 21.69 26.97
N LYS A 322 4.27 22.04 25.83
CA LYS A 322 4.90 23.35 25.59
C LYS A 322 4.07 24.25 24.69
N LEU A 323 2.99 23.76 24.10
CA LEU A 323 2.11 24.56 23.25
C LEU A 323 1.20 25.46 24.07
N ALA A 324 1.06 26.71 23.64
CA ALA A 324 0.00 27.58 24.13
C ALA A 324 -1.34 27.18 23.49
N GLU A 325 -2.38 27.02 24.29
CA GLU A 325 -3.73 26.80 23.77
C GLU A 325 -4.24 28.03 23.03
N ARG A 326 -4.73 27.82 21.80
CA ARG A 326 -5.34 28.87 20.98
C ARG A 326 -6.83 28.96 21.20
N SER A 327 -7.36 30.20 21.15
CA SER A 327 -8.80 30.46 21.21
C SER A 327 -9.42 30.72 19.82
N ASP A 328 -8.65 31.23 18.86
CA ASP A 328 -9.14 31.52 17.50
C ASP A 328 -9.34 30.22 16.71
N THR A 329 -10.57 29.98 16.28
CA THR A 329 -10.99 28.81 15.49
C THR A 329 -11.32 29.16 14.04
N THR A 330 -11.21 30.42 13.63
CA THR A 330 -11.69 30.93 12.34
C THR A 330 -11.17 30.10 11.15
N PHE A 331 -9.87 29.81 11.14
CA PHE A 331 -9.25 29.01 10.06
C PHE A 331 -9.75 27.56 10.07
N LEU A 332 -9.84 26.95 11.24
CA LEU A 332 -10.35 25.58 11.42
C LEU A 332 -11.81 25.48 11.00
N ASP A 333 -12.68 26.39 11.46
CA ASP A 333 -14.12 26.38 11.17
C ASP A 333 -14.37 26.52 9.66
N HIS A 334 -13.61 27.40 8.99
CA HIS A 334 -13.67 27.54 7.54
C HIS A 334 -13.25 26.26 6.80
N ALA A 335 -12.17 25.61 7.23
CA ALA A 335 -11.68 24.36 6.67
C ALA A 335 -12.68 23.22 6.85
N LEU A 336 -13.28 23.09 8.05
CA LEU A 336 -14.31 22.09 8.35
C LEU A 336 -15.59 22.31 7.52
N ALA A 337 -16.06 23.57 7.40
CA ALA A 337 -17.23 23.89 6.57
C ALA A 337 -17.00 23.49 5.10
N HIS A 338 -15.78 23.74 4.57
CA HIS A 338 -15.42 23.30 3.22
C HIS A 338 -15.40 21.77 3.12
N TYR A 339 -14.85 21.07 4.13
CA TYR A 339 -14.83 19.61 4.15
C TYR A 339 -16.23 18.99 4.15
N HIS A 340 -17.12 19.50 5.00
CA HIS A 340 -18.51 19.04 5.04
C HIS A 340 -19.21 19.21 3.70
N LYS A 341 -19.02 20.36 3.04
CA LYS A 341 -19.56 20.59 1.69
C LYS A 341 -18.98 19.62 0.66
N ALA A 342 -17.65 19.42 0.66
CA ALA A 342 -17.01 18.50 -0.25
C ALA A 342 -17.47 17.05 -0.02
N ARG A 343 -17.64 16.65 1.23
CA ARG A 343 -18.10 15.30 1.61
C ARG A 343 -19.56 15.08 1.17
N SER A 344 -20.46 16.05 1.43
CA SER A 344 -21.86 15.97 0.97
C SER A 344 -21.96 15.77 -0.54
N GLY A 345 -21.20 16.55 -1.32
CA GLY A 345 -21.20 16.39 -2.78
C GLY A 345 -20.70 15.02 -3.27
N LEU A 346 -19.73 14.42 -2.55
CA LEU A 346 -19.29 13.05 -2.88
C LEU A 346 -20.34 12.00 -2.48
N ASP A 347 -21.04 12.20 -1.35
CA ASP A 347 -22.08 11.27 -0.90
C ASP A 347 -23.31 11.29 -1.82
N GLU A 348 -23.63 12.45 -2.42
CA GLU A 348 -24.66 12.58 -3.45
C GLU A 348 -24.34 11.75 -4.70
N LEU A 349 -23.06 11.66 -5.11
CA LEU A 349 -22.63 10.84 -6.24
C LEU A 349 -22.69 9.33 -5.95
N ALA A 350 -22.70 8.92 -4.69
CA ALA A 350 -22.69 7.50 -4.28
C ALA A 350 -24.10 6.88 -4.23
N GLN A 351 -24.98 7.23 -5.18
CA GLN A 351 -26.33 6.67 -5.31
C GLN A 351 -26.37 5.48 -6.27
N PRO A 352 -27.38 4.59 -6.15
CA PRO A 352 -27.54 3.49 -7.08
C PRO A 352 -27.84 4.00 -8.49
N ALA A 353 -27.28 3.33 -9.50
CA ALA A 353 -27.69 3.53 -10.89
C ALA A 353 -29.10 2.92 -11.13
N GLY A 354 -29.78 3.36 -12.17
CA GLY A 354 -31.06 2.76 -12.58
C GLY A 354 -30.90 1.29 -13.00
N ALA A 355 -31.98 0.53 -12.97
CA ALA A 355 -32.02 -0.87 -13.38
C ALA A 355 -31.45 -1.05 -14.81
N GLY A 356 -30.65 -2.11 -15.01
CA GLY A 356 -29.98 -2.42 -16.27
C GLY A 356 -28.77 -1.53 -16.61
N LYS A 357 -28.42 -0.56 -15.76
CA LYS A 357 -27.22 0.27 -15.93
C LYS A 357 -26.07 -0.25 -15.08
N PRO A 358 -24.80 -0.10 -15.54
CA PRO A 358 -23.64 -0.44 -14.75
C PRO A 358 -23.66 0.26 -13.38
N VAL A 359 -23.10 -0.38 -12.39
CA VAL A 359 -23.03 0.14 -11.01
C VAL A 359 -22.08 1.34 -10.94
N HIS A 360 -22.50 2.43 -10.30
CA HIS A 360 -21.57 3.52 -9.96
C HIS A 360 -20.54 3.03 -8.94
N PRO A 361 -19.24 3.11 -9.23
CA PRO A 361 -18.20 2.59 -8.35
C PRO A 361 -18.19 3.24 -6.96
N GLN A 362 -18.65 4.49 -6.84
CA GLN A 362 -18.87 5.17 -5.56
C GLN A 362 -19.92 4.46 -4.72
N HIS A 363 -21.03 4.05 -5.32
CA HIS A 363 -22.10 3.32 -4.64
C HIS A 363 -21.61 1.93 -4.19
N LEU A 364 -20.90 1.22 -5.07
CA LEU A 364 -20.25 -0.07 -4.73
C LEU A 364 -19.35 0.11 -3.51
N MET A 365 -18.41 1.07 -3.54
CA MET A 365 -17.46 1.24 -2.45
C MET A 365 -18.11 1.67 -1.14
N ARG A 366 -19.15 2.50 -1.20
CA ARG A 366 -19.94 2.87 -0.02
C ARG A 366 -20.56 1.64 0.62
N LEU A 367 -21.23 0.79 -0.16
CA LEU A 367 -21.84 -0.45 0.35
C LEU A 367 -20.79 -1.41 0.92
N VAL A 368 -19.66 -1.59 0.25
CA VAL A 368 -18.55 -2.41 0.76
C VAL A 368 -18.08 -1.85 2.12
N SER A 369 -17.91 -0.53 2.23
CA SER A 369 -17.52 0.12 3.49
C SER A 369 -18.56 -0.06 4.61
N GLU A 370 -19.86 -0.04 4.29
CA GLU A 370 -20.95 -0.21 5.25
C GLU A 370 -21.11 -1.66 5.73
N LEU A 371 -20.89 -2.64 4.84
CA LEU A 371 -21.13 -4.06 5.11
C LEU A 371 -19.90 -4.81 5.63
N ALA A 372 -18.70 -4.25 5.46
CA ALA A 372 -17.47 -4.88 5.91
C ALA A 372 -17.36 -4.93 7.44
N ALA A 373 -16.68 -5.96 7.93
CA ALA A 373 -16.38 -6.10 9.35
C ALA A 373 -15.67 -4.86 9.93
N GLU A 374 -15.88 -4.63 11.22
CA GLU A 374 -15.31 -3.47 11.93
C GLU A 374 -13.78 -3.49 12.00
N ASP A 375 -13.17 -4.64 11.86
CA ASP A 375 -11.73 -4.84 11.85
C ASP A 375 -11.19 -5.36 10.51
N ALA A 376 -11.96 -5.22 9.43
CA ALA A 376 -11.57 -5.71 8.11
C ALA A 376 -10.22 -5.14 7.64
N VAL A 377 -9.47 -5.96 6.90
CA VAL A 377 -8.29 -5.52 6.15
C VAL A 377 -8.67 -5.35 4.69
N PHE A 378 -8.46 -4.17 4.17
CA PHE A 378 -8.66 -3.87 2.76
C PHE A 378 -7.32 -3.82 2.04
N THR A 379 -7.29 -4.38 0.84
CA THR A 379 -6.19 -4.18 -0.11
C THR A 379 -6.77 -3.54 -1.36
N ALA A 380 -6.08 -2.57 -1.95
CA ALA A 380 -6.60 -1.85 -3.11
C ALA A 380 -5.61 -1.81 -4.26
N ASP A 381 -6.08 -2.18 -5.47
CA ASP A 381 -5.28 -2.05 -6.70
C ASP A 381 -5.02 -0.59 -7.05
N VAL A 382 -3.84 -0.33 -7.54
CA VAL A 382 -3.52 0.96 -8.15
C VAL A 382 -4.37 1.15 -9.40
N GLY A 383 -5.03 2.30 -9.45
CA GLY A 383 -6.02 2.66 -10.45
C GLY A 383 -7.31 3.19 -9.81
N THR A 384 -8.44 3.01 -10.49
CA THR A 384 -9.73 3.50 -9.99
C THR A 384 -10.16 2.89 -8.66
N PRO A 385 -9.89 1.60 -8.31
CA PRO A 385 -10.24 1.06 -6.99
C PRO A 385 -9.61 1.82 -5.83
N THR A 386 -8.33 2.23 -5.96
CA THR A 386 -7.66 3.08 -4.95
C THR A 386 -8.39 4.41 -4.76
N VAL A 387 -8.88 5.03 -5.83
CA VAL A 387 -9.63 6.31 -5.73
C VAL A 387 -10.93 6.13 -4.95
N TRP A 388 -11.67 5.08 -5.27
CA TRP A 388 -12.94 4.80 -4.59
C TRP A 388 -12.71 4.44 -3.13
N ALA A 389 -11.67 3.64 -2.82
CA ALA A 389 -11.28 3.37 -1.44
C ALA A 389 -10.87 4.65 -0.70
N ALA A 390 -10.06 5.51 -1.31
CA ALA A 390 -9.62 6.77 -0.72
C ALA A 390 -10.80 7.69 -0.36
N ARG A 391 -11.85 7.73 -1.18
CA ARG A 391 -12.97 8.66 -1.04
C ARG A 391 -14.15 8.12 -0.24
N TYR A 392 -14.39 6.80 -0.27
CA TYR A 392 -15.62 6.20 0.27
C TYR A 392 -15.42 5.13 1.34
N LEU A 393 -14.20 4.57 1.48
CA LEU A 393 -13.92 3.68 2.60
C LEU A 393 -13.80 4.50 3.90
N LYS A 394 -14.60 4.16 4.89
CA LYS A 394 -14.54 4.78 6.23
C LYS A 394 -13.59 3.99 7.11
N MET A 395 -12.62 4.68 7.70
CA MET A 395 -11.71 4.12 8.69
C MET A 395 -12.25 4.33 10.11
N ASN A 396 -11.90 3.44 11.03
CA ASN A 396 -12.43 3.45 12.41
C ASN A 396 -11.35 3.07 13.46
N GLY A 397 -10.07 3.18 13.10
CA GLY A 397 -8.94 2.85 13.97
C GLY A 397 -8.64 1.36 14.11
N ARG A 398 -9.52 0.46 13.62
CA ARG A 398 -9.32 -0.99 13.59
C ARG A 398 -9.15 -1.55 12.18
N ARG A 399 -9.79 -0.94 11.20
CA ARG A 399 -9.63 -1.28 9.78
C ARG A 399 -8.25 -0.92 9.27
N ARG A 400 -7.75 -1.70 8.34
CA ARG A 400 -6.47 -1.46 7.67
C ARG A 400 -6.71 -1.25 6.17
N LEU A 401 -5.89 -0.42 5.56
CA LEU A 401 -5.91 -0.18 4.12
C LEU A 401 -4.50 -0.32 3.56
N LEU A 402 -4.26 -1.41 2.83
CA LEU A 402 -2.99 -1.70 2.16
C LEU A 402 -3.09 -1.43 0.66
N GLY A 403 -1.96 -1.14 0.03
CA GLY A 403 -1.86 -0.97 -1.41
C GLY A 403 -0.46 -0.56 -1.84
N SER A 404 -0.22 -0.61 -3.14
CA SER A 404 1.04 -0.20 -3.75
C SER A 404 1.10 1.32 -3.98
N PHE A 405 0.74 2.10 -2.94
CA PHE A 405 0.49 3.54 -3.08
C PHE A 405 1.73 4.40 -3.36
N ASN A 406 2.93 3.89 -3.07
CA ASN A 406 4.18 4.58 -3.31
C ASN A 406 4.95 4.01 -4.51
N HIS A 407 4.79 2.71 -4.79
CA HIS A 407 5.41 2.06 -5.94
C HIS A 407 4.52 2.17 -7.17
N GLY A 408 3.21 2.03 -7.01
CA GLY A 408 2.24 2.22 -8.08
C GLY A 408 2.00 0.96 -8.93
N SER A 409 2.31 -0.24 -8.41
CA SER A 409 2.04 -1.49 -9.14
C SER A 409 0.55 -1.80 -9.18
N MET A 410 0.05 -2.11 -10.36
CA MET A 410 -1.21 -2.84 -10.53
C MET A 410 -1.05 -4.29 -10.05
N ALA A 411 -2.14 -5.05 -9.98
CA ALA A 411 -2.20 -6.45 -9.53
C ALA A 411 -1.89 -6.68 -8.03
N ASN A 412 -1.56 -5.67 -7.27
CA ASN A 412 -1.14 -5.80 -5.87
C ASN A 412 -2.27 -6.25 -4.94
N ALA A 413 -3.53 -5.89 -5.20
CA ALA A 413 -4.60 -6.05 -4.21
C ALA A 413 -4.87 -7.51 -3.83
N MET A 414 -5.10 -8.39 -4.80
CA MET A 414 -5.32 -9.81 -4.52
C MET A 414 -4.09 -10.45 -3.89
N LEU A 415 -2.90 -10.12 -4.36
CA LEU A 415 -1.64 -10.69 -3.88
C LEU A 415 -1.37 -10.29 -2.42
N GLN A 416 -1.60 -9.03 -2.08
CA GLN A 416 -1.52 -8.54 -0.71
C GLN A 416 -2.62 -9.14 0.18
N ALA A 417 -3.82 -9.40 -0.36
CA ALA A 417 -4.89 -10.04 0.37
C ALA A 417 -4.51 -11.47 0.81
N LEU A 418 -3.79 -12.22 -0.01
CA LEU A 418 -3.29 -13.56 0.36
C LEU A 418 -2.40 -13.48 1.60
N GLY A 419 -1.42 -12.58 1.61
CA GLY A 419 -0.51 -12.39 2.74
C GLY A 419 -1.20 -11.90 4.00
N ALA A 420 -2.08 -10.91 3.86
CA ALA A 420 -2.85 -10.38 4.97
C ALA A 420 -3.77 -11.44 5.59
N GLN A 421 -4.44 -12.27 4.77
CA GLN A 421 -5.34 -13.32 5.26
C GLN A 421 -4.58 -14.45 5.95
N ALA A 422 -3.44 -14.87 5.42
CA ALA A 422 -2.62 -15.90 6.05
C ALA A 422 -2.07 -15.42 7.42
N ALA A 423 -1.72 -14.13 7.52
CA ALA A 423 -1.22 -13.54 8.77
C ALA A 423 -2.34 -13.23 9.78
N GLN A 424 -3.56 -12.99 9.31
CA GLN A 424 -4.73 -12.61 10.12
C GLN A 424 -5.93 -13.54 9.80
N PRO A 425 -5.86 -14.83 10.14
CA PRO A 425 -6.85 -15.82 9.70
C PRO A 425 -8.28 -15.55 10.18
N ASN A 426 -8.44 -14.86 11.30
CA ASN A 426 -9.73 -14.54 11.91
C ASN A 426 -10.32 -13.19 11.46
N ARG A 427 -9.59 -12.42 10.64
CA ARG A 427 -10.08 -11.13 10.14
C ARG A 427 -10.64 -11.29 8.72
N GLN A 428 -11.65 -10.50 8.42
CA GLN A 428 -12.16 -10.39 7.05
C GLN A 428 -11.13 -9.61 6.20
N VAL A 429 -10.66 -10.21 5.10
CA VAL A 429 -9.76 -9.56 4.15
C VAL A 429 -10.48 -9.36 2.82
N ILE A 430 -10.55 -8.11 2.38
CA ILE A 430 -11.27 -7.68 1.18
C ILE A 430 -10.29 -7.07 0.19
N SER A 431 -10.17 -7.70 -0.98
CA SER A 431 -9.40 -7.19 -2.12
C SER A 431 -10.30 -6.32 -2.99
N LEU A 432 -9.94 -5.06 -3.17
CA LEU A 432 -10.57 -4.12 -4.08
C LEU A 432 -9.76 -4.11 -5.38
N SER A 433 -10.10 -5.01 -6.29
CA SER A 433 -9.35 -5.24 -7.52
C SER A 433 -9.98 -4.54 -8.72
N GLY A 434 -9.16 -3.92 -9.56
CA GLY A 434 -9.56 -3.53 -10.91
C GLY A 434 -9.43 -4.71 -11.87
N ASP A 435 -10.27 -4.76 -12.90
CA ASP A 435 -10.24 -5.83 -13.90
C ASP A 435 -8.89 -5.94 -14.61
N GLY A 436 -8.28 -4.81 -14.96
CA GLY A 436 -6.95 -4.80 -15.57
C GLY A 436 -5.85 -5.32 -14.63
N GLY A 437 -5.83 -4.86 -13.36
CA GLY A 437 -4.86 -5.33 -12.38
C GLY A 437 -5.07 -6.81 -12.03
N PHE A 438 -6.31 -7.21 -11.82
CA PHE A 438 -6.64 -8.59 -11.49
C PHE A 438 -6.17 -9.58 -12.55
N THR A 439 -6.37 -9.27 -13.85
CA THR A 439 -5.98 -10.18 -14.95
C THR A 439 -4.48 -10.38 -15.07
N MET A 440 -3.66 -9.46 -14.61
CA MET A 440 -2.19 -9.60 -14.66
C MET A 440 -1.70 -10.79 -13.84
N MET A 441 -2.32 -11.07 -12.69
CA MET A 441 -1.86 -12.08 -11.73
C MET A 441 -2.99 -13.01 -11.22
N MET A 442 -4.09 -13.12 -11.96
CA MET A 442 -5.26 -13.91 -11.55
C MET A 442 -4.97 -15.41 -11.32
N GLY A 443 -3.85 -15.92 -11.85
CA GLY A 443 -3.42 -17.30 -11.60
C GLY A 443 -3.26 -17.63 -10.12
N ASP A 444 -2.91 -16.64 -9.30
CA ASP A 444 -2.77 -16.82 -7.85
C ASP A 444 -4.11 -16.89 -7.07
N MET A 445 -5.28 -16.82 -7.74
CA MET A 445 -6.53 -17.30 -7.15
C MET A 445 -6.38 -18.76 -6.69
N LEU A 446 -5.65 -19.57 -7.44
CA LEU A 446 -5.41 -20.98 -7.09
C LEU A 446 -4.63 -21.10 -5.78
N THR A 447 -3.80 -20.14 -5.44
CA THR A 447 -3.12 -20.08 -4.14
C THR A 447 -4.14 -19.90 -3.00
N ALA A 448 -5.13 -18.99 -3.16
CA ALA A 448 -6.18 -18.82 -2.17
C ALA A 448 -6.95 -20.11 -1.90
N VAL A 449 -7.30 -20.85 -2.94
CA VAL A 449 -8.03 -22.13 -2.84
C VAL A 449 -7.15 -23.21 -2.19
N GLN A 450 -5.91 -23.36 -2.67
CA GLN A 450 -4.96 -24.36 -2.18
C GLN A 450 -4.64 -24.15 -0.69
N GLN A 451 -4.47 -22.89 -0.26
CA GLN A 451 -4.17 -22.50 1.11
C GLN A 451 -5.42 -22.26 1.97
N LYS A 452 -6.60 -22.45 1.40
CA LYS A 452 -7.89 -22.23 2.08
C LYS A 452 -8.00 -20.84 2.70
N LEU A 453 -7.52 -19.83 1.99
CA LEU A 453 -7.57 -18.43 2.42
C LEU A 453 -8.92 -17.80 2.03
N PRO A 454 -9.77 -17.41 2.98
CA PRO A 454 -11.14 -16.94 2.71
C PRO A 454 -11.20 -15.47 2.26
N ILE A 455 -10.30 -15.05 1.39
CA ILE A 455 -10.28 -13.68 0.84
C ILE A 455 -11.55 -13.35 0.08
N LYS A 456 -11.96 -12.07 0.10
CA LYS A 456 -13.11 -11.54 -0.63
C LYS A 456 -12.63 -10.62 -1.72
N ILE A 457 -12.73 -11.04 -2.98
CA ILE A 457 -12.35 -10.22 -4.13
C ILE A 457 -13.58 -9.47 -4.62
N ILE A 458 -13.57 -8.14 -4.49
CA ILE A 458 -14.56 -7.25 -5.08
C ILE A 458 -13.93 -6.67 -6.34
N LEU A 459 -14.38 -7.13 -7.50
CA LEU A 459 -13.81 -6.78 -8.78
C LEU A 459 -14.60 -5.62 -9.42
N PHE A 460 -13.93 -4.49 -9.57
CA PHE A 460 -14.44 -3.32 -10.31
C PHE A 460 -14.20 -3.55 -11.79
N ASN A 461 -15.19 -4.12 -12.48
CA ASN A 461 -15.11 -4.50 -13.87
C ASN A 461 -15.74 -3.39 -14.76
N ASN A 462 -14.90 -2.49 -15.24
CA ASN A 462 -15.31 -1.44 -16.19
C ASN A 462 -14.82 -1.68 -17.62
N SER A 463 -14.20 -2.82 -17.89
CA SER A 463 -13.62 -3.21 -19.19
C SER A 463 -12.63 -2.17 -19.74
N SER A 464 -11.87 -1.52 -18.83
CA SER A 464 -10.94 -0.46 -19.24
C SER A 464 -9.82 -0.25 -18.22
N LEU A 465 -8.66 0.17 -18.70
CA LEU A 465 -7.65 0.82 -17.88
C LEU A 465 -8.11 2.27 -17.57
N GLY A 466 -9.21 2.38 -16.80
CA GLY A 466 -10.00 3.59 -16.66
C GLY A 466 -9.24 4.81 -16.12
N PHE A 467 -8.26 4.61 -15.22
CA PHE A 467 -7.44 5.71 -14.71
C PHE A 467 -6.54 6.29 -15.82
N VAL A 468 -5.90 5.42 -16.62
CA VAL A 468 -5.06 5.82 -17.74
C VAL A 468 -5.88 6.52 -18.84
N ALA A 469 -7.06 5.96 -19.17
CA ALA A 469 -7.99 6.57 -20.14
C ALA A 469 -8.38 7.99 -19.70
N MET A 470 -8.65 8.19 -18.40
CA MET A 470 -9.00 9.50 -17.86
C MET A 470 -7.81 10.47 -17.93
N GLU A 471 -6.60 10.04 -17.63
CA GLU A 471 -5.38 10.87 -17.73
C GLU A 471 -5.13 11.29 -19.19
N MET A 472 -5.32 10.39 -20.16
CA MET A 472 -5.25 10.71 -21.58
C MET A 472 -6.26 11.82 -21.95
N LYS A 473 -7.53 11.66 -21.54
CA LYS A 473 -8.59 12.66 -21.77
C LYS A 473 -8.26 14.01 -21.12
N ALA A 474 -7.75 14.01 -19.90
CA ALA A 474 -7.30 15.22 -19.21
C ALA A 474 -6.11 15.89 -19.91
N GLY A 475 -5.25 15.12 -20.55
CA GLY A 475 -4.15 15.61 -21.39
C GLY A 475 -4.57 16.06 -22.80
N GLY A 476 -5.84 15.88 -23.19
CA GLY A 476 -6.35 16.24 -24.52
C GLY A 476 -6.06 15.20 -25.60
N TYR A 477 -5.76 13.97 -25.21
CA TYR A 477 -5.56 12.83 -26.10
C TYR A 477 -6.85 12.02 -26.22
N LEU A 478 -7.07 11.39 -27.37
CA LEU A 478 -8.03 10.29 -27.47
C LEU A 478 -7.45 9.08 -26.75
N ASP A 479 -8.26 8.43 -25.94
CA ASP A 479 -7.86 7.19 -25.28
C ASP A 479 -7.65 6.08 -26.33
N THR A 480 -6.55 5.36 -26.16
CA THR A 480 -6.17 4.24 -27.03
C THR A 480 -5.47 3.17 -26.21
N ALA A 481 -5.61 1.91 -26.60
CA ALA A 481 -5.03 0.76 -25.91
C ALA A 481 -5.47 0.63 -24.43
N THR A 482 -6.60 1.20 -24.06
CA THR A 482 -7.16 1.14 -22.70
C THR A 482 -8.36 0.22 -22.57
N ASP A 483 -8.90 -0.26 -23.70
CA ASP A 483 -10.03 -1.19 -23.73
C ASP A 483 -9.59 -2.60 -23.35
N LEU A 484 -10.41 -3.27 -22.53
CA LEU A 484 -10.20 -4.65 -22.12
C LEU A 484 -11.38 -5.52 -22.59
N HIS A 485 -11.06 -6.65 -23.21
CA HIS A 485 -12.02 -7.70 -23.53
C HIS A 485 -12.04 -8.73 -22.39
N ASN A 486 -12.89 -8.51 -21.42
CA ASN A 486 -12.95 -9.31 -20.22
C ASN A 486 -13.81 -10.58 -20.41
N PRO A 487 -13.39 -11.72 -19.84
CA PRO A 487 -14.24 -12.89 -19.72
C PRO A 487 -15.33 -12.68 -18.66
N ASP A 488 -16.20 -13.67 -18.47
CA ASP A 488 -17.00 -13.78 -17.27
C ASP A 488 -16.11 -14.23 -16.10
N PHE A 489 -15.67 -13.26 -15.29
CA PHE A 489 -14.79 -13.53 -14.16
C PHE A 489 -15.47 -14.35 -13.06
N ALA A 490 -16.80 -14.25 -12.89
CA ALA A 490 -17.51 -15.06 -11.93
C ALA A 490 -17.53 -16.53 -12.35
N ALA A 491 -17.74 -16.82 -13.64
CA ALA A 491 -17.66 -18.18 -14.17
C ALA A 491 -16.24 -18.75 -14.03
N MET A 492 -15.20 -17.97 -14.33
CA MET A 492 -13.80 -18.39 -14.18
C MET A 492 -13.47 -18.68 -12.71
N ALA A 493 -13.85 -17.81 -11.80
CA ALA A 493 -13.60 -17.97 -10.37
C ALA A 493 -14.30 -19.22 -9.81
N LYS A 494 -15.51 -19.53 -10.28
CA LYS A 494 -16.22 -20.74 -9.92
C LYS A 494 -15.46 -22.00 -10.32
N VAL A 495 -14.92 -22.03 -11.53
CA VAL A 495 -14.08 -23.16 -12.01
C VAL A 495 -12.80 -23.27 -11.19
N ALA A 496 -12.21 -22.14 -10.77
CA ALA A 496 -11.03 -22.11 -9.91
C ALA A 496 -11.29 -22.55 -8.46
N GLY A 497 -12.57 -22.70 -8.04
CA GLY A 497 -12.94 -23.15 -6.69
C GLY A 497 -13.41 -22.04 -5.74
N PHE A 498 -13.67 -20.84 -6.25
CA PHE A 498 -14.28 -19.75 -5.49
C PHE A 498 -15.81 -19.86 -5.49
N THR A 499 -16.45 -19.39 -4.43
CA THR A 499 -17.83 -18.93 -4.53
C THR A 499 -17.83 -17.62 -5.30
N SER A 500 -18.72 -17.48 -6.29
CA SER A 500 -18.65 -16.32 -7.16
C SER A 500 -20.03 -15.77 -7.48
N PHE A 501 -20.09 -14.46 -7.67
CA PHE A 501 -21.28 -13.72 -8.03
C PHE A 501 -20.96 -12.77 -9.18
N ARG A 502 -21.94 -12.58 -10.07
CA ARG A 502 -21.89 -11.54 -11.09
C ARG A 502 -23.00 -10.53 -10.86
N VAL A 503 -22.66 -9.25 -10.89
CA VAL A 503 -23.56 -8.13 -10.65
C VAL A 503 -23.52 -7.20 -11.86
N GLU A 504 -24.64 -7.11 -12.59
CA GLU A 504 -24.77 -6.29 -13.81
C GLU A 504 -25.28 -4.88 -13.51
N ASP A 505 -26.09 -4.71 -12.43
CA ASP A 505 -26.65 -3.44 -12.00
C ASP A 505 -26.83 -3.36 -10.48
N SER A 506 -27.37 -2.23 -10.00
CA SER A 506 -27.53 -1.97 -8.57
C SER A 506 -28.68 -2.73 -7.88
N THR A 507 -29.52 -3.46 -8.61
CA THR A 507 -30.79 -4.03 -8.08
C THR A 507 -30.55 -4.98 -6.91
N ASN A 508 -29.62 -5.92 -7.06
CA ASN A 508 -29.31 -6.93 -6.03
C ASN A 508 -27.92 -6.74 -5.41
N LEU A 509 -27.28 -5.61 -5.65
CA LEU A 509 -25.89 -5.37 -5.23
C LEU A 509 -25.70 -5.54 -3.72
N LYS A 510 -26.55 -4.90 -2.91
CA LYS A 510 -26.44 -4.94 -1.43
C LYS A 510 -26.62 -6.35 -0.90
N GLU A 511 -27.59 -7.10 -1.40
CA GLU A 511 -27.85 -8.47 -1.00
C GLU A 511 -26.69 -9.38 -1.38
N THR A 512 -26.19 -9.28 -2.61
CA THR A 512 -25.04 -10.03 -3.11
C THR A 512 -23.78 -9.76 -2.28
N LEU A 513 -23.49 -8.49 -1.98
CA LEU A 513 -22.36 -8.15 -1.13
C LEU A 513 -22.50 -8.70 0.29
N THR A 514 -23.70 -8.65 0.85
CA THR A 514 -23.96 -9.22 2.19
C THR A 514 -23.69 -10.73 2.22
N GLN A 515 -24.16 -11.47 1.23
CA GLN A 515 -23.91 -12.91 1.10
C GLN A 515 -22.42 -13.20 0.87
N ALA A 516 -21.77 -12.46 -0.01
CA ALA A 516 -20.36 -12.62 -0.34
C ALA A 516 -19.44 -12.37 0.87
N LEU A 517 -19.68 -11.30 1.61
CA LEU A 517 -18.86 -10.93 2.77
C LEU A 517 -19.08 -11.89 3.96
N ALA A 518 -20.25 -12.49 4.08
CA ALA A 518 -20.56 -13.47 5.13
C ALA A 518 -20.08 -14.90 4.79
N HIS A 519 -19.70 -15.17 3.54
CA HIS A 519 -19.32 -16.52 3.12
C HIS A 519 -18.00 -16.98 3.79
N PRO A 520 -17.90 -18.23 4.31
CA PRO A 520 -16.72 -18.69 5.06
C PRO A 520 -15.49 -18.99 4.18
N GLY A 521 -15.66 -19.20 2.87
CA GLY A 521 -14.58 -19.50 1.92
C GLY A 521 -14.16 -18.32 1.07
N PRO A 522 -13.26 -18.51 0.09
CA PRO A 522 -12.87 -17.50 -0.86
C PRO A 522 -14.05 -17.12 -1.77
N VAL A 523 -14.20 -15.83 -2.03
CA VAL A 523 -15.30 -15.29 -2.85
C VAL A 523 -14.76 -14.29 -3.88
N LEU A 524 -15.36 -14.31 -5.07
CA LEU A 524 -15.20 -13.26 -6.07
C LEU A 524 -16.57 -12.68 -6.43
N VAL A 525 -16.70 -11.37 -6.35
CA VAL A 525 -17.87 -10.62 -6.84
C VAL A 525 -17.43 -9.80 -8.05
N ASP A 526 -17.82 -10.22 -9.24
CA ASP A 526 -17.59 -9.50 -10.50
C ASP A 526 -18.69 -8.45 -10.68
N VAL A 527 -18.36 -7.18 -10.42
CA VAL A 527 -19.31 -6.07 -10.50
C VAL A 527 -19.04 -5.25 -11.76
N ARG A 528 -20.00 -5.25 -12.68
CA ARG A 528 -19.96 -4.36 -13.83
C ARG A 528 -20.13 -2.91 -13.39
N THR A 529 -19.05 -2.13 -13.48
CA THR A 529 -19.03 -0.74 -13.04
C THR A 529 -19.04 0.24 -14.21
N GLU A 530 -19.58 1.45 -13.95
CA GLU A 530 -19.63 2.53 -14.94
C GLU A 530 -18.22 2.94 -15.37
N ARG A 531 -18.00 2.92 -16.68
CA ARG A 531 -16.71 3.19 -17.31
C ARG A 531 -16.36 4.68 -17.36
N ASN A 532 -17.39 5.53 -17.56
CA ASN A 532 -17.23 6.96 -17.81
C ASN A 532 -17.27 7.81 -16.54
N GLU A 533 -17.11 7.19 -15.37
CA GLU A 533 -17.10 7.90 -14.10
C GLU A 533 -15.85 8.77 -13.96
N LEU A 534 -16.04 10.09 -13.88
CA LEU A 534 -14.94 11.05 -13.76
C LEU A 534 -14.44 11.18 -12.32
N ILE A 535 -13.13 11.21 -12.19
CA ILE A 535 -12.46 11.51 -10.93
C ILE A 535 -12.01 12.97 -10.98
N MET A 536 -12.84 13.87 -10.44
CA MET A 536 -12.48 15.28 -10.41
C MET A 536 -11.31 15.49 -9.44
N PRO A 537 -10.20 16.12 -9.88
CA PRO A 537 -9.10 16.47 -9.01
C PRO A 537 -9.52 17.56 -8.01
N PRO A 538 -8.82 17.72 -6.88
CA PRO A 538 -9.12 18.74 -5.85
C PRO A 538 -9.14 20.16 -6.39
N LYS A 539 -8.35 20.41 -7.43
CA LYS A 539 -8.31 21.67 -8.19
C LYS A 539 -8.24 21.34 -9.67
N VAL A 540 -9.21 21.84 -10.41
CA VAL A 540 -9.17 21.79 -11.87
C VAL A 540 -8.16 22.81 -12.35
N GLN A 541 -7.03 22.35 -12.90
CA GLN A 541 -6.05 23.23 -13.52
C GLN A 541 -6.55 23.68 -14.89
N ILE A 542 -6.22 24.91 -15.30
CA ILE A 542 -6.56 25.46 -16.62
C ILE A 542 -6.05 24.52 -17.74
N GLY A 543 -4.88 23.91 -17.56
CA GLY A 543 -4.34 22.91 -18.48
C GLY A 543 -5.23 21.69 -18.65
N HIS A 544 -5.76 21.13 -17.56
CA HIS A 544 -6.69 20.00 -17.60
C HIS A 544 -8.04 20.37 -18.23
N ALA A 545 -8.58 21.55 -17.93
CA ALA A 545 -9.80 22.04 -18.56
C ALA A 545 -9.62 22.23 -20.09
N LYS A 546 -8.49 22.80 -20.52
CA LYS A 546 -8.12 22.91 -21.93
C LYS A 546 -7.93 21.53 -22.59
N GLY A 547 -7.22 20.61 -21.91
CA GLY A 547 -7.02 19.25 -22.38
C GLY A 547 -8.35 18.51 -22.57
N PHE A 548 -9.24 18.56 -21.60
CA PHE A 548 -10.56 17.95 -21.68
C PHE A 548 -11.42 18.55 -22.81
N SER A 549 -11.39 19.88 -23.01
CA SER A 549 -12.06 20.54 -24.12
C SER A 549 -11.50 20.11 -25.47
N LEU A 550 -10.16 19.97 -25.55
CA LEU A 550 -9.49 19.47 -26.77
C LEU A 550 -9.84 18.00 -27.04
N TYR A 551 -9.91 17.15 -26.00
CA TYR A 551 -10.38 15.78 -26.12
C TYR A 551 -11.81 15.73 -26.69
N MET A 552 -12.76 16.48 -26.13
CA MET A 552 -14.15 16.51 -26.61
C MET A 552 -14.24 16.92 -28.07
N LEU A 553 -13.49 17.94 -28.48
CA LEU A 553 -13.44 18.37 -29.88
C LEU A 553 -12.87 17.27 -30.78
N LYS A 554 -11.76 16.65 -30.39
CA LYS A 554 -11.16 15.55 -31.14
C LYS A 554 -12.08 14.34 -31.23
N ALA A 555 -12.78 13.98 -30.13
CA ALA A 555 -13.72 12.87 -30.11
C ALA A 555 -14.86 13.09 -31.12
N VAL A 556 -15.46 14.29 -31.16
CA VAL A 556 -16.48 14.64 -32.13
C VAL A 556 -15.95 14.57 -33.57
N LEU A 557 -14.78 15.14 -33.83
CA LEU A 557 -14.15 15.14 -35.15
C LEU A 557 -13.77 13.74 -35.65
N ASN A 558 -13.54 12.78 -34.76
CA ASN A 558 -13.22 11.39 -35.07
C ASN A 558 -14.45 10.45 -35.00
N GLY A 559 -15.66 10.98 -34.98
CA GLY A 559 -16.90 10.18 -34.99
C GLY A 559 -17.24 9.54 -33.64
N ARG A 560 -16.60 9.96 -32.52
CA ARG A 560 -16.83 9.48 -31.14
C ARG A 560 -17.71 10.44 -30.33
N GLY A 561 -18.60 11.19 -31.00
CA GLY A 561 -19.47 12.17 -30.32
C GLY A 561 -20.40 11.56 -29.29
N ASP A 562 -20.85 10.32 -29.48
CA ASP A 562 -21.70 9.58 -28.52
C ASP A 562 -21.01 9.38 -27.17
N GLU A 563 -19.69 9.16 -27.16
CA GLU A 563 -18.91 9.03 -25.92
C GLU A 563 -18.90 10.33 -25.09
N VAL A 564 -18.85 11.47 -25.77
CA VAL A 564 -18.92 12.80 -25.09
C VAL A 564 -20.28 13.00 -24.45
N VAL A 565 -21.36 12.58 -25.13
CA VAL A 565 -22.72 12.64 -24.61
C VAL A 565 -22.89 11.70 -23.41
N GLU A 566 -22.38 10.49 -23.48
CA GLU A 566 -22.44 9.51 -22.40
C GLU A 566 -21.63 9.97 -21.20
N LEU A 567 -20.41 10.48 -21.41
CA LEU A 567 -19.57 11.06 -20.36
C LEU A 567 -20.32 12.21 -19.64
N ALA A 568 -20.98 13.09 -20.39
CA ALA A 568 -21.76 14.17 -19.81
C ALA A 568 -22.96 13.65 -19.00
N ARG A 569 -23.71 12.68 -19.54
CA ARG A 569 -24.86 12.07 -18.83
C ARG A 569 -24.46 11.40 -17.52
N THR A 570 -23.33 10.69 -17.52
CA THR A 570 -22.83 10.00 -16.33
C THR A 570 -22.44 10.98 -15.22
N ASN A 571 -21.89 12.15 -15.56
CA ASN A 571 -21.24 13.03 -14.59
C ASN A 571 -22.01 14.33 -14.27
N LEU A 572 -23.13 14.61 -14.96
CA LEU A 572 -24.02 15.76 -14.70
C LEU A 572 -25.30 15.36 -13.92
N ARG A 573 -25.21 14.34 -13.04
CA ARG A 573 -26.31 13.87 -12.19
C ARG A 573 -26.33 14.57 -10.82
#